data_450765101462837177f2ff9321a4ef72
#
_entry.id   450765101462837177f2ff9321a4ef72
#
_cell.length_a   1.000
_cell.length_b   1.000
_cell.length_c   1.000
_cell.angle_alpha   90.00
_cell.angle_beta   90.00
_cell.angle_gamma   90.00
#
_symmetry.space_group_name_H-M   'P 1'
#
loop_
_entity.id
_entity.type
_entity.pdbx_description
1 polymer ?
#
loop_
_entity_poly.entity_id
_entity_poly.type
_entity_poly.pdbx_seq_one_letter_code
_entity_poly.pdbx_strand_id
1 'polypeptide(L)'
;MKILLAGDSTVASCPTAEYPMSGWGARLAPHTYAWAAVHNFAKGGASTESFRDEGLWGQLLGSTGQGDLVLIQFGHNDQKKPHLAARTGYAANLRTMVGEVRSRGALPVLCTPVERRHFLKVPASGIALEESLEDYPEVVREIGLELALPVLDLNAWTGKLYLQRGPENSRALFCHFGPGEHAYWPDGLTDNTHFSQEGAALVAAEVARQLAALRPAPGLKQRGVTSGPISGDYWAESDPALGLSTTAGRG
;
A
#
# COMPACT_ATOMS: atom_id res chain seq x y z
N MET A 1 -18.88 6.12 -1.79
CA MET A 1 -17.58 6.10 -1.06
C MET A 1 -16.47 5.94 -2.08
N LYS A 2 -15.38 6.66 -1.93
CA LYS A 2 -14.19 6.55 -2.77
C LYS A 2 -13.02 6.06 -1.92
N ILE A 3 -12.10 5.39 -2.57
CA ILE A 3 -10.76 5.10 -2.06
C ILE A 3 -9.80 5.94 -2.90
N LEU A 4 -9.12 6.89 -2.25
CA LEU A 4 -8.13 7.73 -2.89
C LEU A 4 -6.74 7.27 -2.46
N LEU A 5 -5.82 7.12 -3.42
CA LEU A 5 -4.49 6.60 -3.17
C LEU A 5 -3.44 7.70 -3.34
N ALA A 6 -2.66 7.94 -2.30
CA ALA A 6 -1.44 8.72 -2.31
C ALA A 6 -0.25 7.78 -2.17
N GLY A 7 0.75 7.91 -3.03
CA GLY A 7 1.91 7.01 -2.97
C GLY A 7 2.94 7.25 -4.06
N ASP A 8 3.93 6.39 -4.07
CA ASP A 8 5.03 6.36 -5.03
C ASP A 8 4.80 5.34 -6.16
N SER A 9 5.87 4.93 -6.86
CA SER A 9 5.82 3.96 -7.97
C SER A 9 5.23 2.61 -7.60
N THR A 10 5.35 2.18 -6.34
CA THR A 10 4.82 0.89 -5.89
C THR A 10 3.29 0.89 -5.78
N VAL A 11 2.67 2.08 -5.78
CA VAL A 11 1.21 2.31 -5.79
C VAL A 11 0.71 2.79 -7.15
N ALA A 12 1.52 3.51 -7.91
CA ALA A 12 1.14 4.23 -9.11
C ALA A 12 0.67 3.32 -10.26
N SER A 13 -0.12 3.90 -11.16
CA SER A 13 -0.29 3.36 -12.50
C SER A 13 0.94 3.68 -13.33
N CYS A 14 1.61 2.65 -13.85
CA CYS A 14 2.78 2.83 -14.70
C CYS A 14 2.40 3.19 -16.13
N PRO A 15 3.26 3.91 -16.89
CA PRO A 15 3.08 4.14 -18.30
C PRO A 15 2.94 2.83 -19.11
N THR A 16 2.17 2.84 -20.19
CA THR A 16 1.96 1.65 -21.02
C THR A 16 3.28 1.09 -21.59
N ALA A 17 4.26 1.98 -21.87
CA ALA A 17 5.58 1.57 -22.37
C ALA A 17 6.36 0.71 -21.36
N GLU A 18 6.06 0.82 -20.07
CA GLU A 18 6.70 0.07 -18.99
C GLU A 18 5.97 -1.26 -18.65
N TYR A 19 4.89 -1.60 -19.38
CA TYR A 19 4.17 -2.85 -19.15
C TYR A 19 5.15 -4.04 -19.26
N PRO A 20 5.18 -5.00 -18.31
CA PRO A 20 4.18 -5.32 -17.27
C PRO A 20 4.44 -4.67 -15.90
N MET A 21 5.27 -3.65 -15.77
CA MET A 21 5.44 -2.93 -14.50
C MET A 21 4.12 -2.31 -14.04
N SER A 22 3.83 -2.40 -12.73
CA SER A 22 2.58 -1.88 -12.15
C SER A 22 2.75 -1.62 -10.66
N GLY A 23 2.20 -0.53 -10.17
CA GLY A 23 1.95 -0.40 -8.73
C GLY A 23 0.64 -1.11 -8.34
N TRP A 24 0.52 -1.50 -7.07
CA TRP A 24 -0.65 -2.24 -6.57
C TRP A 24 -1.95 -1.40 -6.65
N GLY A 25 -1.86 -0.08 -6.54
CA GLY A 25 -3.02 0.81 -6.64
C GLY A 25 -3.74 0.71 -7.98
N ALA A 26 -3.01 0.43 -9.07
CA ALA A 26 -3.59 0.20 -10.40
C ALA A 26 -4.41 -1.10 -10.48
N ARG A 27 -4.25 -2.01 -9.52
CA ARG A 27 -4.91 -3.32 -9.47
C ARG A 27 -5.99 -3.42 -8.40
N LEU A 28 -6.24 -2.35 -7.64
CA LEU A 28 -7.17 -2.39 -6.49
C LEU A 28 -8.65 -2.37 -6.92
N ALA A 29 -9.01 -1.64 -7.97
CA ALA A 29 -10.39 -1.44 -8.38
C ALA A 29 -11.20 -2.73 -8.60
N PRO A 30 -10.65 -3.82 -9.19
CA PRO A 30 -11.38 -5.08 -9.34
C PRO A 30 -11.82 -5.72 -8.02
N HIS A 31 -11.15 -5.42 -6.92
CA HIS A 31 -11.44 -5.98 -5.60
C HIS A 31 -12.43 -5.14 -4.78
N THR A 32 -12.70 -3.91 -5.20
CA THR A 32 -13.51 -2.95 -4.42
C THR A 32 -14.72 -2.42 -5.17
N TYR A 33 -14.89 -2.75 -6.46
CA TYR A 33 -15.92 -2.16 -7.34
C TYR A 33 -17.35 -2.26 -6.80
N ALA A 34 -17.65 -3.27 -5.99
CA ALA A 34 -18.98 -3.46 -5.42
C ALA A 34 -19.35 -2.43 -4.34
N TRP A 35 -18.36 -1.71 -3.79
CA TRP A 35 -18.59 -0.84 -2.65
C TRP A 35 -17.82 0.50 -2.67
N ALA A 36 -16.77 0.64 -3.47
CA ALA A 36 -16.00 1.88 -3.60
C ALA A 36 -15.39 2.03 -5.00
N ALA A 37 -15.31 3.27 -5.45
CA ALA A 37 -14.53 3.66 -6.62
C ALA A 37 -13.09 3.99 -6.19
N VAL A 38 -12.09 3.52 -6.93
CA VAL A 38 -10.67 3.79 -6.67
C VAL A 38 -10.19 4.95 -7.53
N HIS A 39 -9.58 5.95 -6.89
CA HIS A 39 -8.93 7.09 -7.54
C HIS A 39 -7.45 7.06 -7.17
N ASN A 40 -6.59 6.70 -8.12
CA ASN A 40 -5.15 6.59 -7.88
C ASN A 40 -4.43 7.87 -8.31
N PHE A 41 -3.93 8.63 -7.33
CA PHE A 41 -3.12 9.84 -7.53
C PHE A 41 -1.62 9.57 -7.39
N ALA A 42 -1.22 8.35 -7.04
CA ALA A 42 0.17 7.99 -6.83
C ALA A 42 1.02 8.23 -8.07
N LYS A 43 2.27 8.64 -7.86
CA LYS A 43 3.21 8.99 -8.92
C LYS A 43 4.55 8.30 -8.70
N GLY A 44 5.13 7.74 -9.77
CA GLY A 44 6.48 7.19 -9.76
C GLY A 44 7.51 8.20 -9.28
N GLY A 45 8.40 7.79 -8.37
CA GLY A 45 9.45 8.62 -7.81
C GLY A 45 9.03 9.62 -6.73
N ALA A 46 7.74 9.70 -6.38
CA ALA A 46 7.27 10.66 -5.39
C ALA A 46 7.72 10.31 -3.97
N SER A 47 8.15 11.33 -3.23
CA SER A 47 8.27 11.33 -1.76
C SER A 47 7.06 12.03 -1.15
N THR A 48 6.89 11.96 0.18
CA THR A 48 5.85 12.73 0.89
C THR A 48 5.91 14.22 0.59
N GLU A 49 7.10 14.78 0.39
CA GLU A 49 7.33 16.18 0.05
C GLU A 49 6.98 16.46 -1.41
N SER A 50 7.62 15.78 -2.37
CA SER A 50 7.42 16.07 -3.80
C SER A 50 5.99 15.84 -4.26
N PHE A 51 5.27 14.87 -3.66
CA PHE A 51 3.86 14.64 -3.93
C PHE A 51 2.97 15.84 -3.56
N ARG A 52 3.36 16.60 -2.53
CA ARG A 52 2.72 17.85 -2.12
C ARG A 52 3.12 19.00 -3.04
N ASP A 53 4.41 19.18 -3.26
CA ASP A 53 4.99 20.30 -4.01
C ASP A 53 4.55 20.31 -5.49
N GLU A 54 4.36 19.15 -6.07
CA GLU A 54 3.85 18.97 -7.43
C GLU A 54 2.32 19.14 -7.54
N GLY A 55 1.64 19.44 -6.43
CA GLY A 55 0.20 19.70 -6.40
C GLY A 55 -0.69 18.46 -6.42
N LEU A 56 -0.13 17.22 -6.47
CA LEU A 56 -0.91 15.98 -6.49
C LEU A 56 -1.70 15.78 -5.20
N TRP A 57 -1.10 16.13 -4.07
CA TRP A 57 -1.78 16.10 -2.78
C TRP A 57 -2.99 17.06 -2.73
N GLY A 58 -2.84 18.28 -3.26
CA GLY A 58 -3.92 19.24 -3.38
C GLY A 58 -5.08 18.73 -4.24
N GLN A 59 -4.77 18.07 -5.37
CA GLN A 59 -5.77 17.44 -6.25
C GLN A 59 -6.51 16.30 -5.54
N LEU A 60 -5.77 15.45 -4.82
CA LEU A 60 -6.36 14.37 -4.01
C LEU A 60 -7.30 14.94 -2.94
N LEU A 61 -6.85 15.91 -2.15
CA LEU A 61 -7.69 16.56 -1.13
C LEU A 61 -8.92 17.26 -1.74
N GLY A 62 -8.79 17.87 -2.92
CA GLY A 62 -9.91 18.47 -3.65
C GLY A 62 -10.95 17.43 -4.10
N SER A 63 -10.52 16.18 -4.30
CA SER A 63 -11.40 15.06 -4.66
C SER A 63 -11.95 14.29 -3.46
N THR A 64 -11.43 14.56 -2.26
CA THR A 64 -11.80 13.86 -1.01
C THR A 64 -13.03 14.49 -0.39
N GLY A 65 -13.98 13.66 0.03
CA GLY A 65 -15.20 14.06 0.74
C GLY A 65 -15.44 13.24 2.01
N GLN A 66 -16.48 13.62 2.73
CA GLN A 66 -16.89 12.95 3.96
C GLN A 66 -17.17 11.45 3.72
N GLY A 67 -16.59 10.60 4.55
CA GLY A 67 -16.75 9.14 4.49
C GLY A 67 -15.92 8.44 3.41
N ASP A 68 -15.06 9.16 2.68
CA ASP A 68 -14.08 8.54 1.78
C ASP A 68 -12.89 7.98 2.57
N LEU A 69 -12.16 7.04 1.97
CA LEU A 69 -10.91 6.49 2.49
C LEU A 69 -9.73 7.09 1.72
N VAL A 70 -8.70 7.54 2.44
CA VAL A 70 -7.44 8.00 1.83
C VAL A 70 -6.32 7.10 2.31
N LEU A 71 -5.80 6.26 1.41
CA LEU A 71 -4.64 5.40 1.66
C LEU A 71 -3.36 6.15 1.34
N ILE A 72 -2.41 6.14 2.27
CA ILE A 72 -1.15 6.88 2.18
C ILE A 72 0.01 5.90 2.32
N GLN A 73 0.80 5.72 1.26
CA GLN A 73 2.00 4.88 1.24
C GLN A 73 3.17 5.60 0.58
N PHE A 74 4.19 5.92 1.34
CA PHE A 74 5.47 6.49 0.90
C PHE A 74 6.62 5.86 1.68
N GLY A 75 7.86 6.20 1.35
CA GLY A 75 9.06 5.78 2.06
C GLY A 75 10.24 5.52 1.13
N HIS A 76 10.02 4.80 0.01
CA HIS A 76 11.10 4.42 -0.92
C HIS A 76 11.89 5.60 -1.48
N ASN A 77 11.25 6.76 -1.66
CA ASN A 77 11.90 7.96 -2.19
C ASN A 77 12.23 8.97 -1.10
N ASP A 78 11.50 8.98 0.02
CA ASP A 78 11.85 9.75 1.20
C ASP A 78 13.21 9.33 1.74
N GLN A 79 13.48 8.02 1.80
CA GLN A 79 14.75 7.43 2.22
C GLN A 79 15.97 8.00 1.46
N LYS A 80 15.78 8.44 0.21
CA LYS A 80 16.85 9.02 -0.62
C LYS A 80 17.17 10.48 -0.28
N LYS A 81 16.39 11.09 0.62
CA LYS A 81 16.49 12.52 0.97
C LYS A 81 16.80 12.68 2.47
N PRO A 82 17.99 13.15 2.85
CA PRO A 82 18.39 13.21 4.27
C PRO A 82 17.44 14.02 5.16
N HIS A 83 16.82 15.10 4.63
CA HIS A 83 15.86 15.91 5.38
C HIS A 83 14.49 15.25 5.56
N LEU A 84 14.21 14.17 4.82
CA LEU A 84 13.03 13.32 4.98
C LEU A 84 13.35 12.04 5.76
N ALA A 85 14.34 12.07 6.65
CA ALA A 85 14.63 10.93 7.50
C ALA A 85 13.37 10.46 8.25
N ALA A 86 13.25 9.15 8.43
CA ALA A 86 12.01 8.47 8.86
C ALA A 86 11.35 9.12 10.09
N ARG A 87 12.14 9.36 11.15
CA ARG A 87 11.65 9.89 12.44
C ARG A 87 11.49 11.41 12.49
N THR A 88 11.87 12.14 11.43
CA THR A 88 11.80 13.61 11.38
C THR A 88 10.91 14.08 10.25
N GLY A 89 11.47 14.47 9.08
CA GLY A 89 10.73 15.06 7.97
C GLY A 89 9.62 14.18 7.43
N TYR A 90 9.88 12.88 7.24
CA TYR A 90 8.87 11.92 6.80
C TYR A 90 7.71 11.81 7.80
N ALA A 91 8.01 11.60 9.09
CA ALA A 91 7.00 11.52 10.14
C ALA A 91 6.15 12.79 10.26
N ALA A 92 6.79 13.98 10.15
CA ALA A 92 6.10 15.27 10.17
C ALA A 92 5.13 15.41 8.98
N ASN A 93 5.57 15.03 7.78
CA ASN A 93 4.74 15.05 6.58
C ASN A 93 3.54 14.12 6.70
N LEU A 94 3.73 12.87 7.18
CA LEU A 94 2.62 11.94 7.38
C LEU A 94 1.57 12.48 8.36
N ARG A 95 2.00 13.03 9.52
CA ARG A 95 1.07 13.62 10.50
C ARG A 95 0.28 14.77 9.90
N THR A 96 0.93 15.62 9.10
CA THR A 96 0.27 16.72 8.39
C THR A 96 -0.78 16.19 7.41
N MET A 97 -0.41 15.21 6.58
CA MET A 97 -1.32 14.59 5.61
C MET A 97 -2.53 13.95 6.29
N VAL A 98 -2.32 13.26 7.40
CA VAL A 98 -3.40 12.68 8.22
C VAL A 98 -4.37 13.76 8.73
N GLY A 99 -3.84 14.85 9.27
CA GLY A 99 -4.65 15.97 9.77
C GLY A 99 -5.50 16.60 8.67
N GLU A 100 -4.92 16.79 7.49
CA GLU A 100 -5.60 17.36 6.32
C GLU A 100 -6.72 16.43 5.78
N VAL A 101 -6.50 15.12 5.76
CA VAL A 101 -7.55 14.13 5.39
C VAL A 101 -8.70 14.18 6.39
N ARG A 102 -8.41 14.17 7.69
CA ARG A 102 -9.42 14.26 8.74
C ARG A 102 -10.24 15.55 8.64
N SER A 103 -9.62 16.67 8.28
CA SER A 103 -10.33 17.94 8.08
C SER A 103 -11.37 17.90 6.96
N ARG A 104 -11.27 16.95 6.03
CA ARG A 104 -12.26 16.67 4.98
C ARG A 104 -13.36 15.71 5.38
N GLY A 105 -13.36 15.24 6.64
CA GLY A 105 -14.30 14.22 7.12
C GLY A 105 -14.05 12.83 6.53
N ALA A 106 -12.88 12.59 5.95
CA ALA A 106 -12.45 11.31 5.41
C ALA A 106 -11.63 10.53 6.44
N LEU A 107 -11.50 9.22 6.24
CA LEU A 107 -10.70 8.33 7.07
C LEU A 107 -9.31 8.15 6.42
N PRO A 108 -8.23 8.64 7.03
CA PRO A 108 -6.88 8.30 6.62
C PRO A 108 -6.55 6.87 7.04
N VAL A 109 -5.97 6.11 6.13
CA VAL A 109 -5.46 4.76 6.31
C VAL A 109 -3.98 4.78 5.95
N LEU A 110 -3.11 4.51 6.89
CA LEU A 110 -1.68 4.44 6.63
C LEU A 110 -1.33 3.06 6.09
N CYS A 111 -0.43 3.02 5.11
CA CYS A 111 0.14 1.78 4.60
C CYS A 111 1.65 1.83 4.82
N THR A 112 2.24 0.81 5.47
CA THR A 112 3.69 0.70 5.49
C THR A 112 4.21 0.50 4.07
N PRO A 113 5.36 1.10 3.69
CA PRO A 113 5.93 0.87 2.36
C PRO A 113 6.24 -0.61 2.16
N VAL A 114 5.87 -1.16 1.01
CA VAL A 114 6.13 -2.56 0.65
C VAL A 114 7.63 -2.86 0.68
N GLU A 115 8.03 -4.06 1.14
CA GLU A 115 9.45 -4.41 1.23
C GLU A 115 10.06 -4.62 -0.16
N ARG A 116 11.38 -4.39 -0.30
CA ARG A 116 12.15 -4.76 -1.48
C ARG A 116 12.54 -6.23 -1.44
N ARG A 117 12.68 -6.84 -2.59
CA ARG A 117 13.07 -8.24 -2.71
C ARG A 117 14.61 -8.37 -2.67
N HIS A 118 15.21 -7.98 -1.55
CA HIS A 118 16.65 -8.12 -1.33
C HIS A 118 16.92 -9.29 -0.40
N PHE A 119 17.29 -10.43 -0.98
CA PHE A 119 17.66 -11.62 -0.21
C PHE A 119 19.12 -11.60 0.21
N LEU A 120 19.36 -11.92 1.48
CA LEU A 120 20.68 -12.11 2.08
C LEU A 120 20.93 -13.59 2.32
N LYS A 121 22.15 -14.05 2.07
CA LYS A 121 22.60 -15.37 2.48
C LYS A 121 23.08 -15.30 3.92
N VAL A 122 22.44 -16.05 4.81
CA VAL A 122 22.77 -16.08 6.24
C VAL A 122 23.31 -17.49 6.57
N PRO A 123 24.55 -17.61 7.09
CA PRO A 123 25.19 -18.92 7.31
C PRO A 123 24.38 -19.88 8.20
N ALA A 124 23.65 -19.37 9.19
CA ALA A 124 22.94 -20.18 10.17
C ALA A 124 21.49 -20.49 9.79
N SER A 125 20.82 -19.64 9.01
CA SER A 125 19.38 -19.76 8.70
C SER A 125 19.09 -19.93 7.20
N GLY A 126 20.12 -19.91 6.35
CA GLY A 126 20.02 -20.07 4.91
C GLY A 126 19.66 -18.78 4.17
N ILE A 127 18.48 -18.20 4.38
CA ILE A 127 17.98 -17.04 3.63
C ILE A 127 17.24 -16.09 4.59
N ALA A 128 17.53 -14.79 4.47
CA ALA A 128 16.81 -13.71 5.09
C ALA A 128 16.48 -12.62 4.06
N LEU A 129 15.62 -11.69 4.40
CA LEU A 129 15.46 -10.44 3.67
C LEU A 129 16.22 -9.33 4.37
N GLU A 130 16.80 -8.44 3.60
CA GLU A 130 17.33 -7.18 4.09
C GLU A 130 16.16 -6.27 4.50
N GLU A 131 16.25 -5.65 5.66
CA GLU A 131 15.33 -4.58 6.08
C GLU A 131 15.69 -3.28 5.35
N SER A 132 15.43 -3.25 4.04
CA SER A 132 15.94 -2.24 3.12
C SER A 132 15.31 -0.86 3.31
N LEU A 133 14.24 -0.78 4.05
CA LEU A 133 13.47 0.44 4.32
C LEU A 133 13.72 1.02 5.72
N GLU A 134 14.70 0.48 6.46
CA GLU A 134 15.12 1.01 7.76
C GLU A 134 13.92 1.27 8.70
N ASP A 135 13.89 2.45 9.34
CA ASP A 135 12.84 2.85 10.29
C ASP A 135 11.51 3.30 9.63
N TYR A 136 11.43 3.42 8.28
CA TYR A 136 10.24 3.97 7.61
C TYR A 136 8.96 3.17 7.89
N PRO A 137 8.95 1.82 7.83
CA PRO A 137 7.77 1.05 8.17
C PRO A 137 7.39 1.18 9.65
N GLU A 138 8.38 1.23 10.56
CA GLU A 138 8.13 1.33 12.00
C GLU A 138 7.48 2.67 12.35
N VAL A 139 7.97 3.76 11.78
CA VAL A 139 7.37 5.10 11.96
C VAL A 139 5.91 5.15 11.52
N VAL A 140 5.54 4.45 10.45
CA VAL A 140 4.13 4.35 10.02
C VAL A 140 3.29 3.64 11.08
N ARG A 141 3.79 2.54 11.68
CA ARG A 141 3.11 1.80 12.76
C ARG A 141 2.95 2.67 14.00
N GLU A 142 4.03 3.37 14.42
CA GLU A 142 4.04 4.29 15.56
C GLU A 142 3.00 5.42 15.39
N ILE A 143 2.95 6.07 14.21
CA ILE A 143 1.97 7.12 13.92
C ILE A 143 0.54 6.55 13.91
N GLY A 144 0.36 5.35 13.38
CA GLY A 144 -0.93 4.66 13.42
C GLY A 144 -1.44 4.47 14.86
N LEU A 145 -0.58 4.01 15.75
CA LEU A 145 -0.89 3.87 17.18
C LEU A 145 -1.13 5.23 17.85
N GLU A 146 -0.22 6.19 17.64
CA GLU A 146 -0.29 7.54 18.22
C GLU A 146 -1.62 8.24 17.88
N LEU A 147 -2.03 8.16 16.61
CA LEU A 147 -3.19 8.86 16.10
C LEU A 147 -4.47 8.00 16.05
N ALA A 148 -4.42 6.76 16.57
CA ALA A 148 -5.50 5.78 16.52
C ALA A 148 -6.06 5.63 15.09
N LEU A 149 -5.18 5.27 14.14
CA LEU A 149 -5.48 5.09 12.72
C LEU A 149 -5.36 3.61 12.32
N PRO A 150 -6.16 3.18 11.33
CA PRO A 150 -5.89 1.91 10.67
C PRO A 150 -4.53 1.96 9.96
N VAL A 151 -3.76 0.89 10.12
CA VAL A 151 -2.50 0.67 9.41
C VAL A 151 -2.60 -0.64 8.63
N LEU A 152 -2.39 -0.58 7.32
CA LEU A 152 -2.18 -1.76 6.50
C LEU A 152 -0.67 -2.07 6.51
N ASP A 153 -0.27 -3.11 7.23
CA ASP A 153 1.14 -3.48 7.36
C ASP A 153 1.62 -4.28 6.15
N LEU A 154 1.77 -3.58 5.03
CA LEU A 154 2.18 -4.16 3.76
C LEU A 154 3.67 -4.55 3.75
N ASN A 155 4.52 -3.87 4.56
CA ASN A 155 5.93 -4.23 4.70
C ASN A 155 6.09 -5.64 5.27
N ALA A 156 5.50 -5.89 6.43
CA ALA A 156 5.55 -7.21 7.07
C ALA A 156 4.91 -8.29 6.19
N TRP A 157 3.78 -7.97 5.52
CA TRP A 157 3.10 -8.92 4.65
C TRP A 157 3.92 -9.27 3.41
N THR A 158 4.49 -8.28 2.71
CA THR A 158 5.31 -8.53 1.52
C THR A 158 6.60 -9.25 1.86
N GLY A 159 7.28 -8.87 2.94
CA GLY A 159 8.45 -9.59 3.43
C GLY A 159 8.17 -11.08 3.69
N LYS A 160 7.06 -11.37 4.37
CA LYS A 160 6.61 -12.76 4.59
C LYS A 160 6.31 -13.49 3.29
N LEU A 161 5.63 -12.84 2.33
CA LEU A 161 5.33 -13.40 1.02
C LEU A 161 6.61 -13.79 0.27
N TYR A 162 7.63 -12.91 0.26
CA TYR A 162 8.87 -13.17 -0.45
C TYR A 162 9.65 -14.34 0.19
N LEU A 163 9.73 -14.37 1.53
CA LEU A 163 10.37 -15.48 2.25
C LEU A 163 9.67 -16.82 1.99
N GLN A 164 8.34 -16.84 1.97
CA GLN A 164 7.57 -18.06 1.69
C GLN A 164 7.76 -18.57 0.26
N ARG A 165 7.87 -17.65 -0.72
CA ARG A 165 8.13 -18.01 -2.12
C ARG A 165 9.59 -18.37 -2.38
N GLY A 166 10.50 -17.87 -1.58
CA GLY A 166 11.94 -17.98 -1.77
C GLY A 166 12.47 -17.12 -2.91
N PRO A 167 13.81 -17.06 -3.09
CA PRO A 167 14.48 -16.18 -4.07
C PRO A 167 14.01 -16.42 -5.51
N GLU A 168 13.89 -17.67 -5.92
CA GLU A 168 13.56 -18.00 -7.30
C GLU A 168 12.10 -17.67 -7.64
N ASN A 169 11.14 -18.19 -6.86
CA ASN A 169 9.72 -18.05 -7.18
C ASN A 169 9.19 -16.63 -6.91
N SER A 170 9.80 -15.86 -6.00
CA SER A 170 9.40 -14.47 -5.78
C SER A 170 9.87 -13.54 -6.89
N ARG A 171 10.81 -13.95 -7.76
CA ARG A 171 11.31 -13.14 -8.87
C ARG A 171 10.19 -12.73 -9.84
N ALA A 172 9.23 -13.63 -10.10
CA ALA A 172 8.10 -13.37 -10.99
C ALA A 172 7.17 -12.23 -10.53
N LEU A 173 7.23 -11.87 -9.23
CA LEU A 173 6.47 -10.74 -8.69
C LEU A 173 7.03 -9.37 -9.09
N PHE A 174 8.21 -9.34 -9.70
CA PHE A 174 8.97 -8.13 -10.04
C PHE A 174 9.32 -8.09 -11.53
N CYS A 175 9.83 -6.95 -12.00
CA CYS A 175 10.19 -6.76 -13.39
C CYS A 175 11.65 -7.14 -13.63
N HIS A 176 11.87 -8.25 -14.34
CA HIS A 176 13.18 -8.73 -14.72
C HIS A 176 13.15 -9.10 -16.20
N PHE A 177 14.02 -8.47 -17.00
CA PHE A 177 14.13 -8.70 -18.43
C PHE A 177 15.60 -8.89 -18.80
N GLY A 178 15.90 -9.83 -19.69
CA GLY A 178 17.18 -9.94 -20.36
C GLY A 178 17.35 -8.84 -21.42
N PRO A 179 18.59 -8.63 -21.93
CA PRO A 179 18.82 -7.72 -23.05
C PRO A 179 17.98 -8.11 -24.26
N GLY A 180 17.29 -7.12 -24.85
CA GLY A 180 16.43 -7.30 -26.03
C GLY A 180 15.02 -7.89 -25.74
N GLU A 181 14.72 -8.28 -24.50
CA GLU A 181 13.40 -8.84 -24.15
C GLU A 181 12.31 -7.77 -24.00
N HIS A 182 12.68 -6.51 -23.76
CA HIS A 182 11.72 -5.43 -23.54
C HIS A 182 12.12 -4.16 -24.28
N ALA A 183 11.18 -3.59 -25.04
CA ALA A 183 11.46 -2.42 -25.90
C ALA A 183 11.84 -1.16 -25.09
N TYR A 184 11.28 -0.96 -23.92
CA TYR A 184 11.59 0.19 -23.06
C TYR A 184 12.91 0.04 -22.31
N TRP A 185 13.35 -1.20 -22.03
CA TRP A 185 14.62 -1.54 -21.41
C TRP A 185 15.46 -2.44 -22.32
N PRO A 186 16.02 -1.90 -23.43
CA PRO A 186 16.71 -2.71 -24.43
C PRO A 186 17.96 -3.43 -23.87
N ASP A 187 18.60 -2.87 -22.86
CA ASP A 187 19.76 -3.46 -22.17
C ASP A 187 19.37 -4.45 -21.06
N GLY A 188 18.07 -4.70 -20.90
CA GLY A 188 17.51 -5.51 -19.82
C GLY A 188 17.18 -4.72 -18.56
N LEU A 189 16.52 -5.37 -17.60
CA LEU A 189 16.16 -4.82 -16.30
C LEU A 189 16.29 -5.90 -15.23
N THR A 190 16.89 -5.56 -14.09
CA THR A 190 16.83 -6.36 -12.86
C THR A 190 16.30 -5.50 -11.75
N ASP A 191 14.99 -5.60 -11.49
CA ASP A 191 14.29 -4.75 -10.53
C ASP A 191 13.70 -5.59 -9.40
N ASN A 192 14.06 -5.28 -8.18
CA ASN A 192 13.58 -5.92 -6.96
C ASN A 192 12.68 -5.00 -6.12
N THR A 193 12.22 -3.89 -6.70
CA THR A 193 11.37 -2.89 -6.06
C THR A 193 10.02 -2.77 -6.77
N HIS A 194 10.01 -2.69 -8.10
CA HIS A 194 8.80 -2.47 -8.87
C HIS A 194 8.15 -3.79 -9.29
N PHE A 195 6.87 -3.91 -8.96
CA PHE A 195 6.11 -5.12 -9.22
C PHE A 195 5.84 -5.34 -10.71
N SER A 196 5.78 -6.61 -11.09
CA SER A 196 5.06 -7.06 -12.28
C SER A 196 3.54 -6.97 -12.05
N GLN A 197 2.75 -7.25 -13.09
CA GLN A 197 1.29 -7.34 -12.97
C GLN A 197 0.85 -8.35 -11.91
N GLU A 198 1.54 -9.50 -11.79
CA GLU A 198 1.27 -10.52 -10.78
C GLU A 198 1.54 -10.01 -9.37
N GLY A 199 2.72 -9.43 -9.14
CA GLY A 199 3.08 -8.89 -7.84
C GLY A 199 2.12 -7.79 -7.38
N ALA A 200 1.81 -6.84 -8.27
CA ALA A 200 0.87 -5.76 -8.00
C ALA A 200 -0.54 -6.29 -7.68
N ALA A 201 -1.02 -7.31 -8.40
CA ALA A 201 -2.33 -7.91 -8.16
C ALA A 201 -2.42 -8.61 -6.81
N LEU A 202 -1.36 -9.32 -6.39
CA LEU A 202 -1.32 -9.97 -5.08
C LEU A 202 -1.36 -8.95 -3.93
N VAL A 203 -0.58 -7.87 -4.05
CA VAL A 203 -0.61 -6.80 -3.03
C VAL A 203 -1.97 -6.11 -3.01
N ALA A 204 -2.57 -5.83 -4.17
CA ALA A 204 -3.90 -5.23 -4.25
C ALA A 204 -4.99 -6.10 -3.60
N ALA A 205 -4.93 -7.42 -3.81
CA ALA A 205 -5.84 -8.37 -3.17
C ALA A 205 -5.71 -8.34 -1.64
N GLU A 206 -4.48 -8.28 -1.12
CA GLU A 206 -4.23 -8.16 0.32
C GLU A 206 -4.72 -6.82 0.88
N VAL A 207 -4.45 -5.70 0.19
CA VAL A 207 -5.00 -4.38 0.55
C VAL A 207 -6.51 -4.44 0.64
N ALA A 208 -7.18 -5.00 -0.35
CA ALA A 208 -8.64 -5.13 -0.36
C ALA A 208 -9.15 -6.00 0.79
N ARG A 209 -8.47 -7.11 1.11
CA ARG A 209 -8.80 -7.99 2.23
C ARG A 209 -8.71 -7.24 3.57
N GLN A 210 -7.64 -6.48 3.77
CA GLN A 210 -7.48 -5.68 5.00
C GLN A 210 -8.51 -4.55 5.07
N LEU A 211 -8.80 -3.87 3.95
CA LEU A 211 -9.83 -2.81 3.90
C LEU A 211 -11.23 -3.36 4.18
N ALA A 212 -11.54 -4.58 3.75
CA ALA A 212 -12.83 -5.21 4.05
C ALA A 212 -13.05 -5.35 5.57
N ALA A 213 -11.99 -5.62 6.33
CA ALA A 213 -12.05 -5.69 7.79
C ALA A 213 -12.28 -4.32 8.48
N LEU A 214 -12.04 -3.21 7.76
CA LEU A 214 -12.29 -1.85 8.26
C LEU A 214 -13.70 -1.34 7.94
N ARG A 215 -14.51 -2.11 7.18
CA ARG A 215 -15.88 -1.70 6.82
C ARG A 215 -16.83 -1.91 7.98
N PRO A 216 -17.79 -0.98 8.22
CA PRO A 216 -18.87 -1.24 9.14
C PRO A 216 -19.71 -2.43 8.68
N ALA A 217 -20.11 -3.29 9.61
CA ALA A 217 -21.04 -4.38 9.32
C ALA A 217 -22.30 -3.84 8.65
N PRO A 218 -22.85 -4.50 7.61
CA PRO A 218 -24.09 -4.07 6.97
C PRO A 218 -25.22 -4.02 8.00
N GLY A 219 -25.80 -2.82 8.25
CA GLY A 219 -26.93 -2.63 9.14
C GLY A 219 -26.73 -1.73 10.35
N LEU A 220 -25.52 -1.33 10.71
CA LEU A 220 -25.30 -0.32 11.74
C LEU A 220 -25.49 1.10 11.16
N LYS A 221 -26.66 1.70 11.40
CA LYS A 221 -26.84 3.15 11.19
C LYS A 221 -25.78 3.88 12.01
N GLN A 222 -25.00 4.74 11.38
CA GLN A 222 -24.08 5.65 12.08
C GLN A 222 -24.87 6.41 13.14
N ARG A 223 -24.74 6.04 14.40
CA ARG A 223 -25.08 6.94 15.50
C ARG A 223 -23.95 7.97 15.53
N GLY A 224 -24.34 9.24 15.59
CA GLY A 224 -23.41 10.37 15.49
C GLY A 224 -22.16 10.15 16.32
N VAL A 225 -21.02 10.30 15.66
CA VAL A 225 -19.69 10.14 16.27
C VAL A 225 -19.50 11.31 17.23
N THR A 226 -19.75 11.05 18.50
CA THR A 226 -19.13 11.82 19.57
C THR A 226 -17.70 11.32 19.70
N SER A 227 -16.75 12.23 19.76
CA SER A 227 -15.31 12.00 19.86
C SER A 227 -14.94 11.17 21.10
N GLY A 228 -14.95 9.84 20.96
CA GLY A 228 -14.42 8.88 21.93
C GLY A 228 -13.48 7.91 21.23
N PRO A 229 -12.54 7.28 21.93
CA PRO A 229 -11.62 6.32 21.33
C PRO A 229 -12.40 5.14 20.75
N ILE A 230 -12.10 4.78 19.51
CA ILE A 230 -12.66 3.61 18.84
C ILE A 230 -12.06 2.37 19.52
N SER A 231 -12.87 1.71 20.37
CA SER A 231 -12.48 0.40 20.90
C SER A 231 -12.51 -0.65 19.78
N GLY A 232 -11.56 -1.61 19.80
CA GLY A 232 -11.30 -2.56 18.72
C GLY A 232 -12.41 -3.56 18.35
N ASP A 233 -13.63 -3.43 18.93
CA ASP A 233 -14.71 -4.42 18.76
C ASP A 233 -15.72 -4.08 17.65
N TYR A 234 -15.47 -3.02 16.85
CA TYR A 234 -16.42 -2.54 15.84
C TYR A 234 -16.43 -3.31 14.52
N TRP A 235 -15.53 -4.29 14.32
CA TRP A 235 -15.22 -4.79 12.97
C TRP A 235 -15.22 -6.32 12.81
N ALA A 236 -15.83 -7.05 13.69
CA ALA A 236 -15.87 -8.52 13.61
C ALA A 236 -17.24 -9.04 13.17
N GLU A 237 -17.49 -9.10 11.85
CA GLU A 237 -18.33 -10.12 11.23
C GLU A 237 -18.11 -10.13 9.71
N SER A 238 -17.83 -11.30 9.18
CA SER A 238 -17.57 -11.58 7.75
C SER A 238 -18.85 -11.45 6.92
N ASP A 239 -18.78 -10.67 5.82
CA ASP A 239 -19.85 -10.56 4.82
C ASP A 239 -19.97 -11.86 4.01
N PRO A 240 -21.08 -12.62 4.09
CA PRO A 240 -21.29 -13.85 3.33
C PRO A 240 -21.51 -13.62 1.82
N ALA A 241 -21.54 -12.37 1.33
CA ALA A 241 -21.73 -12.06 -0.09
C ALA A 241 -20.44 -12.16 -0.93
N LEU A 242 -19.26 -12.33 -0.31
CA LEU A 242 -18.02 -12.65 -1.02
C LEU A 242 -17.90 -14.18 -1.12
N GLY A 243 -18.61 -14.76 -2.09
CA GLY A 243 -18.63 -16.21 -2.36
C GLY A 243 -17.26 -16.79 -2.67
N LEU A 244 -16.48 -17.12 -1.65
CA LEU A 244 -15.38 -18.06 -1.71
C LEU A 244 -15.88 -19.41 -1.16
N SER A 245 -16.52 -20.18 -2.02
CA SER A 245 -16.84 -21.58 -1.78
C SER A 245 -15.54 -22.39 -1.72
N THR A 246 -15.13 -22.75 -0.50
CA THR A 246 -14.17 -23.83 -0.32
C THR A 246 -14.91 -25.15 -0.44
N THR A 247 -15.02 -25.72 -1.64
CA THR A 247 -15.36 -27.12 -1.82
C THR A 247 -14.16 -27.96 -1.41
N ALA A 248 -14.16 -28.41 -0.16
CA ALA A 248 -13.36 -29.53 0.27
C ALA A 248 -13.96 -30.79 -0.38
N GLY A 249 -13.34 -31.30 -1.44
CA GLY A 249 -13.63 -32.61 -2.02
C GLY A 249 -13.19 -33.67 -1.04
N ARG A 250 -14.18 -34.44 -0.51
CA ARG A 250 -13.94 -35.79 -0.01
C ARG A 250 -14.16 -36.74 -1.17
N GLY A 251 -13.17 -37.59 -1.39
CA GLY A 251 -13.18 -38.68 -2.33
C GLY A 251 -11.79 -39.25 -2.49
#